data_278fa12b5322c045fde5ad0908c5bc6b
#
_entry.id   278fa12b5322c045fde5ad0908c5bc6b
#
_cell.length_a   1.000
_cell.length_b   1.000
_cell.length_c   1.000
_cell.angle_alpha   90.00
_cell.angle_beta   90.00
_cell.angle_gamma   90.00
#
_symmetry.space_group_name_H-M   'P 1'
#
loop_
_entity.id
_entity.type
_entity.pdbx_description
1 polymer ?
#
loop_
_entity_poly.entity_id
_entity_poly.type
_entity_poly.pdbx_seq_one_letter_code
_entity_poly.pdbx_strand_id
1 'polypeptide(L)'
;MKIRGRSVDDPEERRFLEQIAGQIADHRRSRSLSQTELADLCGTTQPGIARMERGTGAPRVDTLRRIAAALDCELVVELHPRTRPKGGRR
;
A
#
# COMPACT_ATOMS: atom_id res chain seq x y z
N MET A 1 -15.83 -20.27 -13.33
CA MET A 1 -14.63 -19.73 -13.17
C MET A 1 -14.28 -19.47 -11.78
N LYS A 2 -13.11 -19.65 -11.38
CA LYS A 2 -12.75 -19.48 -10.11
C LYS A 2 -12.17 -18.22 -9.86
N ILE A 3 -12.58 -17.52 -8.95
CA ILE A 3 -12.05 -16.29 -8.58
C ILE A 3 -11.04 -16.46 -7.54
N ARG A 4 -9.85 -16.07 -7.79
CA ARG A 4 -8.90 -16.23 -6.85
C ARG A 4 -8.72 -15.10 -6.15
N GLY A 5 -8.97 -14.12 -6.48
CA GLY A 5 -9.04 -12.95 -5.84
C GLY A 5 -8.06 -12.54 -4.89
N ARG A 6 -7.83 -13.06 -3.89
CA ARG A 6 -7.04 -12.59 -2.95
C ARG A 6 -5.99 -13.39 -2.62
N SER A 7 -5.37 -14.00 -3.40
CA SER A 7 -4.31 -14.82 -3.04
C SER A 7 -3.10 -14.02 -2.73
N VAL A 8 -2.56 -14.20 -1.57
CA VAL A 8 -1.33 -13.57 -1.21
C VAL A 8 -0.20 -14.17 -1.99
N ASP A 9 -0.47 -15.25 -2.71
CA ASP A 9 0.56 -15.84 -3.52
C ASP A 9 0.64 -15.24 -4.91
N ASP A 10 -0.24 -14.33 -5.24
CA ASP A 10 -0.18 -13.66 -6.53
C ASP A 10 1.04 -12.77 -6.55
N PRO A 11 2.01 -13.01 -7.43
CA PRO A 11 3.23 -12.22 -7.44
C PRO A 11 3.00 -10.75 -7.74
N GLU A 12 2.01 -10.42 -8.56
CA GLU A 12 1.71 -9.03 -8.85
C GLU A 12 1.16 -8.32 -7.63
N GLU A 13 0.27 -8.97 -6.94
CA GLU A 13 -0.30 -8.38 -5.74
C GLU A 13 0.77 -8.21 -4.69
N ARG A 14 1.63 -9.19 -4.55
CA ARG A 14 2.70 -9.10 -3.57
C ARG A 14 3.63 -7.95 -3.86
N ARG A 15 4.01 -7.75 -5.12
CA ARG A 15 4.88 -6.65 -5.48
C ARG A 15 4.22 -5.31 -5.22
N PHE A 16 2.93 -5.22 -5.48
CA PHE A 16 2.18 -4.00 -5.24
C PHE A 16 2.18 -3.66 -3.75
N LEU A 17 1.91 -4.67 -2.91
CA LEU A 17 1.89 -4.45 -1.47
C LEU A 17 3.27 -4.11 -0.94
N GLU A 18 4.31 -4.71 -1.48
CA GLU A 18 5.67 -4.40 -1.06
C GLU A 18 6.07 -2.98 -1.45
N GLN A 19 5.60 -2.52 -2.59
CA GLN A 19 5.87 -1.18 -3.02
C GLN A 19 5.22 -0.17 -2.09
N ILE A 20 3.95 -0.39 -1.74
CA ILE A 20 3.26 0.48 -0.81
C ILE A 20 3.93 0.44 0.55
N ALA A 21 4.29 -0.76 1.01
CA ALA A 21 4.94 -0.92 2.30
C ALA A 21 6.24 -0.12 2.37
N GLY A 22 7.04 -0.20 1.31
CA GLY A 22 8.30 0.53 1.25
C GLY A 22 8.09 2.03 1.28
N GLN A 23 7.10 2.52 0.56
CA GLN A 23 6.83 3.95 0.53
C GLN A 23 6.40 4.47 1.89
N ILE A 24 5.53 3.72 2.57
CA ILE A 24 5.10 4.13 3.90
C ILE A 24 6.28 4.19 4.85
N ALA A 25 7.10 3.14 4.86
CA ALA A 25 8.23 3.08 5.78
C ALA A 25 9.25 4.17 5.47
N ASP A 26 9.52 4.42 4.19
CA ASP A 26 10.51 5.41 3.79
C ASP A 26 10.07 6.82 4.19
N HIS A 27 8.82 7.16 3.92
CA HIS A 27 8.32 8.48 4.26
C HIS A 27 8.23 8.65 5.77
N ARG A 28 7.86 7.58 6.49
CA ARG A 28 7.81 7.64 7.94
C ARG A 28 9.19 7.94 8.51
N ARG A 29 10.20 7.21 8.03
CA ARG A 29 11.56 7.39 8.53
C ARG A 29 12.12 8.75 8.19
N SER A 30 11.81 9.23 6.99
CA SER A 30 12.32 10.53 6.59
C SER A 30 11.73 11.65 7.44
N ARG A 31 10.62 11.39 8.13
CA ARG A 31 10.06 12.36 9.04
C ARG A 31 10.40 12.05 10.49
N SER A 32 11.27 11.11 10.70
CA SER A 32 11.72 10.70 12.04
C SER A 32 10.57 10.26 12.94
N LEU A 33 9.57 9.63 12.35
CA LEU A 33 8.44 9.12 13.12
C LEU A 33 8.63 7.65 13.42
N SER A 34 8.27 7.24 14.62
CA SER A 34 8.22 5.82 14.94
C SER A 34 6.92 5.25 14.39
N GLN A 35 6.82 3.92 14.35
CA GLN A 35 5.57 3.29 13.94
C GLN A 35 4.43 3.66 14.88
N THR A 36 4.71 3.76 16.17
CA THR A 36 3.70 4.15 17.15
C THR A 36 3.24 5.58 16.92
N GLU A 37 4.18 6.47 16.64
CA GLU A 37 3.82 7.86 16.39
C GLU A 37 2.96 8.00 15.13
N LEU A 38 3.32 7.27 14.08
CA LEU A 38 2.52 7.29 12.88
C LEU A 38 1.13 6.71 13.15
N ALA A 39 1.06 5.62 13.91
CA ALA A 39 -0.21 5.01 14.24
C ALA A 39 -1.11 6.00 14.99
N ASP A 40 -0.55 6.72 15.93
CA ASP A 40 -1.31 7.71 16.70
C ASP A 40 -1.85 8.81 15.79
N LEU A 41 -1.03 9.27 14.86
CA LEU A 41 -1.46 10.32 13.94
C LEU A 41 -2.56 9.85 13.00
N CYS A 42 -2.58 8.58 12.68
CA CYS A 42 -3.55 8.04 11.73
C CYS A 42 -4.79 7.47 12.39
N GLY A 43 -4.81 7.37 13.70
CA GLY A 43 -5.92 6.74 14.39
C GLY A 43 -5.94 5.25 14.20
N THR A 44 -4.77 4.63 14.11
CA THR A 44 -4.69 3.18 13.99
C THR A 44 -3.72 2.66 15.05
N THR A 45 -3.27 1.44 14.94
CA THR A 45 -2.43 0.81 15.95
C THR A 45 -1.03 0.56 15.41
N GLN A 46 -0.06 0.50 16.31
CA GLN A 46 1.30 0.22 15.90
C GLN A 46 1.41 -1.13 15.21
N PRO A 47 0.78 -2.22 15.69
CA PRO A 47 0.83 -3.47 14.94
C PRO A 47 0.22 -3.36 13.55
N GLY A 48 -0.78 -2.50 13.38
CA GLY A 48 -1.37 -2.26 12.07
C GLY A 48 -0.38 -1.61 11.12
N ILE A 49 0.34 -0.58 11.59
CA ILE A 49 1.38 0.05 10.79
C ILE A 49 2.49 -0.96 10.49
N ALA A 50 2.90 -1.73 11.50
CA ALA A 50 3.97 -2.71 11.29
C ALA A 50 3.59 -3.72 10.23
N ARG A 51 2.32 -4.16 10.23
CA ARG A 51 1.87 -5.12 9.24
C ARG A 51 1.87 -4.53 7.84
N MET A 52 1.45 -3.28 7.72
CA MET A 52 1.46 -2.61 6.42
C MET A 52 2.89 -2.45 5.92
N GLU A 53 3.83 -2.12 6.80
CA GLU A 53 5.21 -1.93 6.39
C GLU A 53 5.91 -3.25 6.06
N ARG A 54 5.34 -4.37 6.49
CA ARG A 54 5.89 -5.66 6.09
C ARG A 54 5.31 -6.14 4.78
N GLY A 55 4.29 -5.46 4.28
CA GLY A 55 3.67 -5.85 3.02
C GLY A 55 2.82 -7.11 3.15
N THR A 56 2.36 -7.43 4.37
CA THR A 56 1.63 -8.67 4.59
C THR A 56 0.12 -8.51 4.57
N GLY A 57 -0.38 -7.34 4.29
CA GLY A 57 -1.81 -7.12 4.20
C GLY A 57 -2.09 -5.92 3.34
N ALA A 58 -3.25 -5.93 2.69
CA ALA A 58 -3.64 -4.82 1.85
C ALA A 58 -4.35 -3.77 2.69
N PRO A 59 -3.83 -2.56 2.77
CA PRO A 59 -4.49 -1.52 3.54
C PRO A 59 -5.71 -1.02 2.79
N ARG A 60 -6.68 -0.52 3.52
CA ARG A 60 -7.84 0.08 2.89
C ARG A 60 -7.44 1.46 2.36
N VAL A 61 -8.18 1.91 1.37
CA VAL A 61 -7.89 3.21 0.76
C VAL A 61 -8.04 4.33 1.78
N ASP A 62 -9.06 4.25 2.63
CA ASP A 62 -9.25 5.30 3.62
C ASP A 62 -8.10 5.32 4.63
N THR A 63 -7.54 4.16 4.97
CA THR A 63 -6.37 4.10 5.83
C THR A 63 -5.16 4.70 5.14
N LEU A 64 -4.98 4.41 3.86
CA LEU A 64 -3.88 4.99 3.10
C LEU A 64 -3.99 6.50 3.02
N ARG A 65 -5.20 7.03 2.89
CA ARG A 65 -5.38 8.47 2.85
C ARG A 65 -4.98 9.12 4.17
N ARG A 66 -5.32 8.48 5.28
CA ARG A 66 -4.94 9.02 6.59
C ARG A 66 -3.43 8.94 6.80
N ILE A 67 -2.81 7.85 6.34
CA ILE A 67 -1.37 7.72 6.43
C ILE A 67 -0.69 8.79 5.58
N ALA A 68 -1.17 8.99 4.36
CA ALA A 68 -0.59 10.01 3.49
C ALA A 68 -0.68 11.39 4.14
N ALA A 69 -1.83 11.70 4.71
CA ALA A 69 -1.99 13.01 5.38
C ALA A 69 -1.03 13.14 6.55
N ALA A 70 -0.87 12.09 7.35
CA ALA A 70 0.03 12.13 8.49
C ALA A 70 1.48 12.29 8.06
N LEU A 71 1.81 11.80 6.87
CA LEU A 71 3.16 11.89 6.34
C LEU A 71 3.35 13.12 5.45
N ASP A 72 2.34 13.97 5.38
CA ASP A 72 2.35 15.16 4.54
C ASP A 72 2.62 14.78 3.09
N CYS A 73 1.98 13.71 2.65
CA CYS A 73 2.09 13.22 1.29
C CYS A 73 0.72 13.24 0.63
N GLU A 74 0.73 13.30 -0.68
CA GLU A 74 -0.50 13.18 -1.44
C GLU A 74 -0.62 11.74 -1.87
N LEU A 75 -1.76 11.12 -1.64
CA LEU A 75 -1.99 9.76 -2.13
C LEU A 75 -2.52 9.84 -3.54
N VAL A 76 -1.82 9.18 -4.46
CA VAL A 76 -2.24 9.16 -5.85
C VAL A 76 -2.57 7.72 -6.22
N VAL A 77 -3.78 7.50 -6.72
CA VAL A 77 -4.22 6.19 -7.17
C VAL A 77 -4.73 6.36 -8.60
N GLU A 78 -4.11 5.69 -9.53
CA GLU A 78 -4.46 5.81 -10.93
C GLU A 78 -4.56 4.47 -11.60
N LEU A 79 -5.40 4.40 -12.59
CA LEU A 79 -5.50 3.21 -13.41
C LEU A 79 -4.96 3.56 -14.77
N HIS A 80 -4.05 2.74 -15.26
CA HIS A 80 -3.47 2.97 -16.56
C HIS A 80 -3.84 1.83 -17.50
N PRO A 81 -4.20 2.13 -18.73
CA PRO A 81 -4.49 1.07 -19.67
C PRO A 81 -3.28 0.19 -19.85
N ARG A 82 -3.51 -1.11 -19.90
CA ARG A 82 -2.42 -2.02 -20.10
C ARG A 82 -1.99 -1.99 -21.55
N THR A 83 -0.68 -1.92 -21.77
CA THR A 83 -0.18 -1.97 -23.14
C THR A 83 -0.17 -3.42 -23.56
N ARG A 84 -0.79 -3.71 -24.70
CA ARG A 84 -0.84 -5.04 -25.17
C ARG A 84 -0.17 -5.19 -26.48
N PRO A 85 0.36 -6.34 -26.79
CA PRO A 85 0.93 -6.57 -28.09
C PRO A 85 -0.19 -6.47 -29.10
N LYS A 86 0.17 -6.05 -30.34
CA LYS A 86 -0.75 -5.98 -31.33
C LYS A 86 -1.34 -7.29 -31.61
N GLY A 87 -2.47 -7.41 -31.87
CA GLY A 87 -3.12 -8.65 -32.08
C GLY A 87 -3.65 -9.28 -30.84
N GLY A 88 -3.32 -8.72 -29.79
CA GLY A 88 -3.88 -9.22 -28.58
C GLY A 88 -5.22 -8.70 -28.39
N ARG A 89 -6.06 -8.65 -29.01
CA ARG A 89 -7.19 -8.28 -28.74
C ARG A 89 -8.25 -8.70 -28.73
N ARG A 90 -8.68 -8.67 -28.50
CA ARG A 90 -9.51 -8.98 -28.38
C ARG A 90 -10.04 -9.11 -28.26
#